data_2a889fc58bc464251e6da85667672703
#
_entry.id   2a889fc58bc464251e6da85667672703
#
_cell.length_a   1.000
_cell.length_b   1.000
_cell.length_c   1.000
_cell.angle_alpha   90.00
_cell.angle_beta   90.00
_cell.angle_gamma   90.00
#
_symmetry.space_group_name_H-M   'P 1'
#
loop_
_entity.id
_entity.type
_entity.pdbx_description
1 polymer ?
#
loop_
_entity_poly.entity_id
_entity_poly.type
_entity_poly.pdbx_seq_one_letter_code
_entity_poly.pdbx_strand_id
1 'polypeptide(L)' 'MKRYKIDLVGYQDVVNFVNIVSPLKTEVDIISGKYRCTAKSLLFVLGSLEWNETYCESEEDIYHLIEKYIVGEST' A
#
# COMPACT_ATOMS: atom_id res chain seq x y z
N MET A 1 -1.38 14.40 4.34
CA MET A 1 -1.16 13.04 3.86
C MET A 1 -1.91 12.04 4.69
N LYS A 2 -2.41 11.03 4.04
CA LYS A 2 -3.11 9.94 4.72
C LYS A 2 -2.20 8.73 4.80
N ARG A 3 -2.19 8.08 5.95
CA ARG A 3 -1.38 6.87 6.15
C ARG A 3 -2.26 5.76 6.70
N TYR A 4 -2.12 4.58 6.11
CA TYR A 4 -2.91 3.41 6.47
C TYR A 4 -1.98 2.23 6.73
N LYS A 5 -2.26 1.47 7.79
CA LYS A 5 -1.54 0.22 8.00
C LYS A 5 -2.23 -0.84 7.15
N ILE A 6 -1.47 -1.51 6.29
CA ILE A 6 -2.04 -2.51 5.38
C ILE A 6 -1.38 -3.85 5.56
N ASP A 7 -2.08 -4.89 5.14
CA ASP A 7 -1.56 -6.24 5.13
C ASP A 7 -1.90 -6.86 3.78
N LEU A 8 -0.87 -7.19 3.01
CA LEU A 8 -1.02 -7.85 1.73
C LEU A 8 -0.58 -9.29 1.91
N VAL A 9 -1.50 -10.22 1.67
CA VAL A 9 -1.25 -11.64 1.89
C VAL A 9 -1.07 -12.32 0.55
N GLY A 10 0.19 -12.59 0.20
CA GLY A 10 0.50 -13.32 -1.02
C GLY A 10 0.47 -12.50 -2.28
N TYR A 11 0.81 -13.17 -3.36
CA TYR A 11 0.99 -12.53 -4.66
C TYR A 11 -0.29 -11.88 -5.19
N GLN A 12 -1.42 -12.57 -5.03
CA GLN A 12 -2.67 -12.05 -5.59
C GLN A 12 -3.09 -10.73 -4.97
N ASP A 13 -2.91 -10.60 -3.66
CA ASP A 13 -3.20 -9.32 -2.99
C ASP A 13 -2.32 -8.21 -3.54
N VAL A 14 -1.04 -8.52 -3.79
CA VAL A 14 -0.12 -7.54 -4.34
C VAL A 14 -0.58 -7.07 -5.71
N VAL A 15 -0.93 -8.02 -6.58
CA VAL A 15 -1.40 -7.68 -7.92
C VAL A 15 -2.65 -6.81 -7.87
N ASN A 16 -3.60 -7.20 -7.03
CA ASN A 16 -4.85 -6.47 -6.91
C ASN A 16 -4.61 -5.06 -6.36
N PHE A 17 -3.76 -4.95 -5.34
CA PHE A 17 -3.45 -3.65 -4.75
C PHE A 17 -2.79 -2.71 -5.77
N VAL A 18 -1.80 -3.21 -6.47
CA VAL A 18 -1.11 -2.41 -7.49
C VAL A 18 -2.08 -1.97 -8.59
N ASN A 19 -2.96 -2.88 -9.01
CA ASN A 19 -3.94 -2.55 -10.04
C ASN A 19 -4.92 -1.47 -9.58
N ILE A 20 -5.22 -1.42 -8.30
CA ILE A 20 -6.10 -0.40 -7.75
C ILE A 20 -5.41 0.97 -7.75
N VAL A 21 -4.17 1.04 -7.30
CA VAL A 21 -3.52 2.33 -7.10
C VAL A 21 -2.80 2.87 -8.33
N SER A 22 -2.41 2.00 -9.27
CA SER A 22 -1.66 2.42 -10.45
C SER A 22 -2.35 3.48 -11.30
N PRO A 23 -3.67 3.40 -11.55
CA PRO A 23 -4.32 4.41 -12.39
C PRO A 23 -4.58 5.73 -11.69
N LEU A 24 -4.34 5.80 -10.38
CA LEU A 24 -4.61 7.03 -9.64
C LEU A 24 -3.58 8.09 -10.00
N LYS A 25 -4.02 9.33 -10.04
CA LYS A 25 -3.12 10.44 -10.33
C LYS A 25 -2.32 10.86 -9.11
N THR A 26 -2.81 10.54 -7.93
CA THR A 26 -2.11 10.88 -6.69
C THR A 26 -0.92 9.96 -6.47
N GLU A 27 0.08 10.46 -5.78
CA GLU A 27 1.21 9.64 -5.36
C GLU A 27 0.78 8.69 -4.26
N VAL A 28 1.15 7.42 -4.40
CA VAL A 28 0.87 6.40 -3.39
C VAL A 28 2.17 5.66 -3.13
N ASP A 29 2.59 5.64 -1.87
CA ASP A 29 3.81 4.97 -1.46
C ASP A 29 3.51 3.88 -0.45
N ILE A 30 4.39 2.88 -0.40
CA ILE A 30 4.39 1.91 0.70
C ILE A 30 5.65 2.13 1.52
N ILE A 31 5.52 1.99 2.83
CA ILE A 31 6.55 2.39 3.77
C ILE A 31 6.71 1.31 4.84
N SER A 32 7.94 1.04 5.22
CA SER A 32 8.25 0.22 6.38
C SER A 32 9.53 0.76 7.01
N GLY A 33 9.39 1.40 8.17
CA GLY A 33 10.52 2.02 8.83
C GLY A 33 11.19 3.04 7.93
N LYS A 34 12.43 2.77 7.54
CA LYS A 34 13.20 3.67 6.69
C LYS A 34 12.93 3.46 5.20
N TYR A 35 12.28 2.36 4.85
CA TYR A 35 12.06 2.03 3.44
C TYR A 35 10.81 2.70 2.93
N ARG A 36 10.94 3.29 1.75
CA ARG A 36 9.81 3.93 1.07
C ARG A 36 9.95 3.64 -0.42
N CYS A 37 8.88 3.18 -1.03
CA CYS A 37 8.88 2.99 -2.47
C CYS A 37 7.49 3.20 -3.01
N THR A 38 7.40 3.37 -4.32
CA THR A 38 6.13 3.63 -4.94
C THR A 38 5.24 2.39 -4.90
N ALA A 39 3.97 2.59 -4.55
CA ALA A 39 2.99 1.51 -4.54
C ALA A 39 2.52 1.14 -5.95
N LYS A 40 2.95 1.88 -6.96
CA LYS A 40 2.56 1.64 -8.34
C LYS A 40 3.50 0.68 -9.06
N SER A 41 4.53 0.19 -8.39
CA SER A 41 5.47 -0.77 -8.97
C SER A 41 5.22 -2.15 -8.39
N LEU A 42 4.85 -3.09 -9.26
CA LEU A 42 4.60 -4.47 -8.84
C LEU A 42 5.81 -5.08 -8.15
N LEU A 43 7.00 -4.85 -8.69
CA LEU A 43 8.22 -5.43 -8.11
C LEU A 43 8.49 -4.92 -6.71
N PHE A 44 8.32 -3.62 -6.48
CA PHE A 44 8.55 -3.06 -5.15
C PHE A 44 7.51 -3.55 -4.15
N VAL A 45 6.25 -3.61 -4.57
CA VAL A 45 5.20 -4.06 -3.67
C VAL A 45 5.36 -5.55 -3.36
N LEU A 46 5.81 -6.36 -4.33
CA LEU A 46 6.11 -7.76 -4.07
C LEU A 46 7.17 -7.90 -2.98
N GLY A 47 8.20 -7.05 -3.01
CA GLY A 47 9.24 -7.06 -1.99
C GLY A 47 8.70 -6.78 -0.60
N SER A 48 7.63 -6.00 -0.51
CA SER A 48 7.06 -5.64 0.78
C SER A 48 6.41 -6.80 1.51
N LEU A 49 6.17 -7.91 0.83
CA LEU A 49 5.60 -9.09 1.48
C LEU A 49 6.50 -9.64 2.60
N GLU A 50 7.78 -9.32 2.55
CA GLU A 50 8.72 -9.77 3.57
C GLU A 50 8.87 -8.77 4.72
N TRP A 51 8.18 -7.65 4.65
CA TRP A 51 8.24 -6.64 5.69
C TRP A 51 7.37 -7.05 6.88
N ASN A 52 7.82 -6.70 8.10
CA ASN A 52 7.03 -6.98 9.30
C ASN A 52 5.80 -6.12 9.38
N GLU A 53 5.93 -4.86 9.01
CA GLU A 53 4.81 -3.93 8.99
C GLU A 53 4.90 -3.10 7.72
N THR A 54 3.76 -2.90 7.08
CA THR A 54 3.67 -2.13 5.86
C THR A 54 2.62 -1.06 6.01
N TYR A 55 2.98 0.16 5.64
CA TYR A 55 2.04 1.28 5.62
C TYR A 55 1.91 1.80 4.20
N CYS A 56 0.71 2.26 3.90
CA CYS A 56 0.43 2.91 2.62
C CYS A 56 0.22 4.39 2.90
N GLU A 57 0.89 5.24 2.15
CA GLU A 57 0.75 6.68 2.34
C GLU A 57 0.32 7.32 1.03
N SER A 58 -0.67 8.20 1.10
CA SER A 58 -1.20 8.87 -0.07
C SER A 58 -1.51 10.31 0.27
N GLU A 59 -1.34 11.21 -0.71
CA GLU A 59 -1.70 12.61 -0.52
C GLU A 59 -3.21 12.78 -0.41
N GLU A 60 -3.95 11.97 -1.15
CA GLU A 60 -5.40 12.02 -1.12
C GLU A 60 -5.94 10.83 -0.34
N ASP A 61 -7.18 10.97 0.13
CA ASP A 61 -7.84 9.90 0.86
C ASP A 61 -8.26 8.81 -0.11
N ILE A 62 -7.63 7.65 -0.01
CA ILE A 62 -7.94 6.50 -0.85
C ILE A 62 -8.51 5.34 -0.05
N TYR A 63 -8.98 5.62 1.17
CA TYR A 63 -9.48 4.59 2.06
C TYR A 63 -10.46 3.63 1.39
N HIS A 64 -11.44 4.18 0.68
CA HIS A 64 -12.47 3.35 0.05
C HIS A 64 -11.94 2.38 -0.99
N LEU A 65 -10.81 2.72 -1.58
CA LEU A 65 -10.23 1.90 -2.65
C LEU A 65 -9.43 0.73 -2.11
N ILE A 66 -8.82 0.90 -0.95
CA ILE A 66 -7.92 -0.11 -0.40
C ILE A 66 -8.41 -0.68 0.93
N GLU A 67 -9.65 -0.41 1.27
CA GLU A 67 -10.22 -0.76 2.57
C GLU A 67 -9.98 -2.21 2.98
N LYS A 68 -10.12 -3.14 2.06
CA LYS A 68 -9.99 -4.55 2.39
C LYS A 68 -8.57 -4.96 2.79
N TYR A 69 -7.58 -4.12 2.52
CA TYR A 69 -6.20 -4.40 2.91
C TYR A 69 -5.80 -3.68 4.19
N ILE A 70 -6.63 -2.76 4.66
CA ILE A 70 -6.32 -1.99 5.85
C ILE A 70 -6.55 -2.85 7.09
N VAL A 71 -5.57 -2.86 8.00
CA VAL A 71 -5.65 -3.64 9.23
C VAL A 71 -5.46 -2.72 10.42
N GLY A 72 -6.13 -3.07 11.52
CA GLY A 72 -6.03 -2.28 12.74
C GLY A 72 -6.68 -0.93 12.58
N GLU A 73 -6.45 -0.08 13.56
CA GLU A 73 -6.95 1.28 13.51
C GLU A 73 -5.95 2.18 12.85
N SER A 74 -6.37 2.82 11.78
CA SER A 74 -5.57 3.86 11.18
C SER A 74 -5.94 5.16 11.89
N THR A 75 -5.02 5.73 12.52
CA THR A 75 -5.23 7.01 13.16
C THR A 75 -4.69 8.13 12.30
#